data_259adefe4d4b73c8a0ff6fc8fef1afff
#
_entry.id   259adefe4d4b73c8a0ff6fc8fef1afff
#
_cell.length_a   1.000
_cell.length_b   1.000
_cell.length_c   1.000
_cell.angle_alpha   90.00
_cell.angle_beta   90.00
_cell.angle_gamma   90.00
#
_symmetry.space_group_name_H-M   'P 1'
#
loop_
_entity.id
_entity.type
_entity.pdbx_description
1 polymer ?
#
loop_
_entity_poly.entity_id
_entity_poly.type
_entity_poly.pdbx_seq_one_letter_code
_entity_poly.pdbx_strand_id
1 'polypeptide(L)'
;MTKRFNIAMLSIHSCPIKMPGSRDTGGMNVYIRELARELAKRGHTIDIYTMAHQPQHGPQINLGQNVRLIHLKTGVDEEVPKLAIYDYIQRLTCGAEDFRKYNQMEYDLIHSHYWLSGLVGQQLQASWHVPHAVMFHTLGAIKNSIGIGENEPELRIESEQEVVDSCNRIIASTAKERQDIIKYYGAPPDKIAIIPCGVNLDLFKPIDKEIARKELGLDHQKVVLFVGRIEPLKGLEQLLVALSHIEGEKPPLLMIVGGDEYSQGRVQTLQCLAEELHIGDRVVFIGSVAQERLPLFYSAADICAIPSYYESFGMVALESLACGTPIVATDVGNMRRILRQSEMGRLAKDNSPHNLASRISELLCHREDKEQHLKTRRDGMNEFSWATIAGSILREYDRLLGY
;
A
#
# COMPACT_ATOMS: atom_id res chain seq x y z
N MET A 1 16.15 4.85 29.24
CA MET A 1 16.27 5.63 28.00
C MET A 1 16.13 4.66 26.86
N THR A 2 15.18 4.87 25.95
CA THR A 2 15.06 4.05 24.71
C THR A 2 16.31 4.30 23.86
N LYS A 3 16.99 3.23 23.45
CA LYS A 3 18.16 3.31 22.58
C LYS A 3 17.77 3.95 21.25
N ARG A 4 18.63 4.80 20.71
CA ARG A 4 18.43 5.43 19.40
C ARG A 4 19.16 4.62 18.35
N PHE A 5 18.52 4.38 17.22
CA PHE A 5 19.08 3.63 16.10
C PHE A 5 19.28 4.54 14.88
N ASN A 6 20.35 4.27 14.15
CA ASN A 6 20.57 4.76 12.81
C ASN A 6 20.15 3.66 11.82
N ILE A 7 19.14 3.93 11.04
CA ILE A 7 18.47 2.93 10.20
C ILE A 7 18.69 3.26 8.72
N ALA A 8 19.28 2.32 7.97
CA ALA A 8 19.29 2.39 6.52
C ALA A 8 18.01 1.74 5.98
N MET A 9 17.09 2.55 5.47
CA MET A 9 15.86 2.08 4.86
C MET A 9 16.02 2.08 3.33
N LEU A 10 15.76 0.95 2.67
CA LEU A 10 15.97 0.80 1.23
C LEU A 10 14.65 0.74 0.47
N SER A 11 14.47 1.66 -0.48
CA SER A 11 13.34 1.75 -1.40
C SER A 11 13.83 2.00 -2.82
N ILE A 12 14.57 1.06 -3.36
CA ILE A 12 15.39 1.25 -4.57
C ILE A 12 14.55 1.61 -5.80
N HIS A 13 13.52 0.82 -6.12
CA HIS A 13 12.75 0.98 -7.37
C HIS A 13 11.67 2.05 -7.30
N SER A 14 11.31 2.53 -6.11
CA SER A 14 10.19 3.45 -5.94
C SER A 14 10.53 4.53 -4.93
N CYS A 15 10.61 5.77 -5.40
CA CYS A 15 10.93 6.92 -4.57
C CYS A 15 9.73 7.29 -3.66
N PRO A 16 9.91 7.34 -2.32
CA PRO A 16 8.81 7.56 -1.38
C PRO A 16 8.08 8.90 -1.52
N ILE A 17 8.69 9.89 -2.17
CA ILE A 17 8.07 11.21 -2.40
C ILE A 17 7.31 11.32 -3.72
N LYS A 18 7.37 10.31 -4.60
CA LYS A 18 6.52 10.27 -5.79
C LYS A 18 5.05 10.16 -5.38
N MET A 19 4.17 10.80 -6.15
CA MET A 19 2.73 10.82 -5.88
C MET A 19 2.16 9.38 -5.93
N PRO A 20 1.39 8.95 -4.91
CA PRO A 20 0.72 7.65 -4.94
C PRO A 20 -0.27 7.56 -6.10
N GLY A 21 -0.41 6.37 -6.69
CA GLY A 21 -1.35 6.11 -7.80
C GLY A 21 -0.73 6.18 -9.19
N SER A 22 0.52 6.64 -9.33
CA SER A 22 1.29 6.53 -10.57
C SER A 22 1.97 5.16 -10.67
N ARG A 23 2.52 4.85 -11.86
CA ARG A 23 3.24 3.60 -12.11
C ARG A 23 4.32 3.37 -11.06
N ASP A 24 4.35 2.16 -10.50
CA ASP A 24 5.28 1.71 -9.45
C ASP A 24 5.20 2.48 -8.12
N THR A 25 4.18 3.33 -7.93
CA THR A 25 3.91 4.01 -6.66
C THR A 25 2.59 3.57 -6.05
N GLY A 26 2.53 3.48 -4.73
CA GLY A 26 1.33 3.01 -4.05
C GLY A 26 1.50 2.89 -2.55
N GLY A 27 0.85 1.90 -1.96
CA GLY A 27 0.88 1.65 -0.52
C GLY A 27 2.27 1.52 0.07
N MET A 28 3.26 0.96 -0.67
CA MET A 28 4.63 0.85 -0.20
C MET A 28 5.27 2.22 0.06
N ASN A 29 5.08 3.20 -0.82
CA ASN A 29 5.65 4.54 -0.65
C ASN A 29 5.05 5.26 0.56
N VAL A 30 3.74 5.10 0.76
CA VAL A 30 3.04 5.60 1.96
C VAL A 30 3.59 4.92 3.21
N TYR A 31 3.73 3.59 3.18
CA TYR A 31 4.28 2.80 4.28
C TYR A 31 5.67 3.30 4.70
N ILE A 32 6.59 3.42 3.75
CA ILE A 32 7.97 3.85 4.01
C ILE A 32 8.00 5.25 4.62
N ARG A 33 7.28 6.18 4.02
CA ARG A 33 7.24 7.58 4.48
C ARG A 33 6.67 7.71 5.89
N GLU A 34 5.54 7.07 6.15
CA GLU A 34 4.88 7.17 7.46
C GLU A 34 5.66 6.42 8.55
N LEU A 35 6.22 5.24 8.24
CA LEU A 35 7.08 4.51 9.17
C LEU A 35 8.33 5.31 9.52
N ALA A 36 9.04 5.85 8.52
CA ALA A 36 10.23 6.67 8.74
C ALA A 36 9.93 7.89 9.62
N ARG A 37 8.80 8.56 9.36
CA ARG A 37 8.33 9.71 10.16
C ARG A 37 8.06 9.32 11.63
N GLU A 38 7.39 8.20 11.87
CA GLU A 38 7.07 7.77 13.24
C GLU A 38 8.30 7.28 14.01
N LEU A 39 9.25 6.61 13.33
CA LEU A 39 10.53 6.24 13.93
C LEU A 39 11.35 7.50 14.31
N ALA A 40 11.39 8.49 13.42
CA ALA A 40 12.09 9.75 13.67
C ALA A 40 11.51 10.55 14.85
N LYS A 41 10.16 10.59 15.00
CA LYS A 41 9.49 11.18 16.19
C LYS A 41 9.95 10.55 17.50
N ARG A 42 10.42 9.30 17.46
CA ARG A 42 10.94 8.57 18.64
C ARG A 42 12.45 8.73 18.83
N GLY A 43 13.09 9.56 18.00
CA GLY A 43 14.49 9.93 18.13
C GLY A 43 15.44 9.05 17.34
N HIS A 44 14.96 8.15 16.47
CA HIS A 44 15.80 7.38 15.54
C HIS A 44 16.19 8.24 14.34
N THR A 45 17.32 7.91 13.69
CA THR A 45 17.76 8.53 12.44
C THR A 45 17.49 7.56 11.28
N ILE A 46 16.84 8.05 10.22
CA ILE A 46 16.46 7.24 9.08
C ILE A 46 17.04 7.84 7.80
N ASP A 47 17.85 7.08 7.10
CA ASP A 47 18.31 7.36 5.76
C ASP A 47 17.59 6.43 4.78
N ILE A 48 16.77 7.02 3.91
CA ILE A 48 16.02 6.28 2.89
C ILE A 48 16.82 6.34 1.59
N TYR A 49 17.30 5.21 1.13
CA TYR A 49 18.00 5.09 -0.14
C TYR A 49 17.04 4.72 -1.26
N THR A 50 17.08 5.47 -2.35
CA THR A 50 16.29 5.21 -3.56
C THR A 50 17.14 5.47 -4.81
N MET A 51 16.80 4.81 -5.90
CA MET A 51 17.41 5.12 -7.18
C MET A 51 17.00 6.53 -7.64
N ALA A 52 17.93 7.29 -8.19
CA ALA A 52 17.64 8.58 -8.80
C ALA A 52 16.79 8.39 -10.06
N HIS A 53 15.62 9.02 -10.10
CA HIS A 53 14.70 8.94 -11.25
C HIS A 53 14.75 10.17 -12.16
N GLN A 54 15.39 11.26 -11.69
CA GLN A 54 15.50 12.50 -12.44
C GLN A 54 16.88 13.13 -12.19
N PRO A 55 17.60 13.59 -13.22
CA PRO A 55 18.92 14.18 -13.09
C PRO A 55 18.97 15.43 -12.19
N GLN A 56 17.85 16.15 -12.11
CA GLN A 56 17.71 17.40 -11.35
C GLN A 56 17.49 17.20 -9.85
N HIS A 57 17.19 15.99 -9.40
CA HIS A 57 17.12 15.72 -7.97
C HIS A 57 18.53 15.77 -7.38
N GLY A 58 18.71 16.63 -6.39
CA GLY A 58 19.96 16.67 -5.62
C GLY A 58 20.27 15.29 -4.99
N PRO A 59 21.51 15.05 -4.59
CA PRO A 59 21.92 13.75 -4.06
C PRO A 59 21.18 13.37 -2.77
N GLN A 60 20.65 14.35 -2.06
CA GLN A 60 19.84 14.14 -0.86
C GLN A 60 18.75 15.20 -0.69
N ILE A 61 17.63 14.78 -0.07
CA ILE A 61 16.51 15.64 0.32
C ILE A 61 16.23 15.40 1.82
N ASN A 62 16.05 16.48 2.58
CA ASN A 62 15.61 16.39 3.95
C ASN A 62 14.07 16.27 3.98
N LEU A 63 13.54 15.16 4.52
CA LEU A 63 12.09 14.89 4.62
C LEU A 63 11.51 15.28 5.98
N GLY A 64 12.31 15.86 6.87
CA GLY A 64 11.93 16.24 8.22
C GLY A 64 13.05 15.98 9.23
N GLN A 65 12.76 16.20 10.50
CA GLN A 65 13.75 15.94 11.54
C GLN A 65 14.17 14.46 11.53
N ASN A 66 15.47 14.21 11.40
CA ASN A 66 16.09 12.87 11.40
C ASN A 66 15.66 11.93 10.26
N VAL A 67 15.10 12.45 9.17
CA VAL A 67 14.77 11.64 7.97
C VAL A 67 15.40 12.28 6.73
N ARG A 68 16.26 11.54 6.03
CA ARG A 68 16.86 11.95 4.77
C ARG A 68 16.51 10.97 3.66
N LEU A 69 16.26 11.47 2.47
CA LEU A 69 16.13 10.69 1.24
C LEU A 69 17.42 10.87 0.43
N ILE A 70 18.03 9.75 0.06
CA ILE A 70 19.31 9.70 -0.64
C ILE A 70 19.08 9.09 -2.02
N HIS A 71 19.45 9.84 -3.05
CA HIS A 71 19.32 9.40 -4.44
C HIS A 71 20.61 8.74 -4.94
N LEU A 72 20.53 7.45 -5.20
CA LEU A 72 21.62 6.65 -5.77
C LEU A 72 21.61 6.74 -7.30
N LYS A 73 22.74 7.11 -7.88
CA LYS A 73 22.87 7.27 -9.35
C LYS A 73 23.18 5.95 -10.02
N THR A 74 22.44 5.62 -11.07
CA THR A 74 22.73 4.49 -11.99
C THR A 74 23.78 4.85 -13.04
N GLY A 75 23.97 6.15 -13.30
CA GLY A 75 24.86 6.67 -14.36
C GLY A 75 24.21 6.71 -15.73
N VAL A 76 22.91 6.43 -15.81
CA VAL A 76 22.08 6.71 -16.98
C VAL A 76 21.10 7.82 -16.61
N ASP A 77 20.81 8.69 -17.58
CA ASP A 77 19.92 9.84 -17.38
C ASP A 77 18.45 9.53 -17.73
N GLU A 78 18.21 8.32 -18.28
CA GLU A 78 16.87 7.85 -18.65
C GLU A 78 16.20 7.09 -17.49
N GLU A 79 14.86 7.04 -17.51
CA GLU A 79 14.10 6.25 -16.56
C GLU A 79 14.34 4.76 -16.82
N VAL A 80 14.89 4.06 -15.83
CA VAL A 80 15.20 2.63 -15.91
C VAL A 80 13.92 1.83 -15.61
N PRO A 81 13.47 0.96 -16.54
CA PRO A 81 12.36 0.06 -16.28
C PRO A 81 12.61 -0.82 -15.05
N LYS A 82 11.56 -1.09 -14.28
CA LYS A 82 11.68 -1.77 -12.99
C LYS A 82 12.50 -3.06 -13.01
N LEU A 83 12.29 -3.94 -13.98
CA LEU A 83 13.07 -5.19 -14.09
C LEU A 83 14.52 -4.94 -14.43
N ALA A 84 14.81 -3.93 -15.26
CA ALA A 84 16.16 -3.57 -15.65
C ALA A 84 16.97 -2.96 -14.50
N ILE A 85 16.33 -2.54 -13.39
CA ILE A 85 17.05 -2.10 -12.18
C ILE A 85 17.93 -3.23 -11.61
N TYR A 86 17.58 -4.49 -11.87
CA TYR A 86 18.38 -5.65 -11.46
C TYR A 86 19.84 -5.53 -11.95
N ASP A 87 20.07 -5.08 -13.16
CA ASP A 87 21.41 -4.92 -13.73
C ASP A 87 22.26 -3.84 -13.04
N TYR A 88 21.60 -2.98 -12.24
CA TYR A 88 22.25 -1.89 -11.51
C TYR A 88 22.43 -2.17 -10.01
N ILE A 89 22.03 -3.35 -9.49
CA ILE A 89 22.09 -3.67 -8.05
C ILE A 89 23.49 -3.43 -7.49
N GLN A 90 24.54 -3.94 -8.14
CA GLN A 90 25.93 -3.75 -7.69
C GLN A 90 26.32 -2.27 -7.63
N ARG A 91 25.92 -1.48 -8.63
CA ARG A 91 26.23 -0.05 -8.68
C ARG A 91 25.50 0.74 -7.61
N LEU A 92 24.23 0.40 -7.37
CA LEU A 92 23.41 1.01 -6.32
C LEU A 92 23.96 0.67 -4.92
N THR A 93 24.44 -0.56 -4.72
CA THR A 93 25.13 -0.98 -3.49
C THR A 93 26.41 -0.16 -3.27
N CYS A 94 27.27 -0.04 -4.29
CA CYS A 94 28.48 0.79 -4.21
C CYS A 94 28.13 2.26 -3.89
N GLY A 95 27.09 2.82 -4.54
CA GLY A 95 26.65 4.19 -4.27
C GLY A 95 26.16 4.40 -2.84
N ALA A 96 25.49 3.43 -2.24
CA ALA A 96 25.07 3.48 -0.84
C ALA A 96 26.29 3.43 0.11
N GLU A 97 27.25 2.56 -0.19
CA GLU A 97 28.50 2.44 0.59
C GLU A 97 29.36 3.71 0.49
N ASP A 98 29.47 4.30 -0.70
CA ASP A 98 30.21 5.55 -0.92
C ASP A 98 29.56 6.70 -0.13
N PHE A 99 28.23 6.79 -0.16
CA PHE A 99 27.50 7.78 0.64
C PHE A 99 27.75 7.59 2.14
N ARG A 100 27.68 6.35 2.64
CA ARG A 100 27.93 6.00 4.04
C ARG A 100 29.33 6.44 4.46
N LYS A 101 30.37 6.09 3.69
CA LYS A 101 31.76 6.43 3.97
C LYS A 101 31.99 7.94 3.93
N TYR A 102 31.50 8.60 2.88
CA TYR A 102 31.68 10.06 2.72
C TYR A 102 31.07 10.84 3.89
N ASN A 103 29.90 10.42 4.39
CA ASN A 103 29.22 11.06 5.51
C ASN A 103 29.60 10.49 6.88
N GLN A 104 30.54 9.55 6.95
CA GLN A 104 30.97 8.89 8.18
C GLN A 104 29.81 8.31 9.00
N MET A 105 28.84 7.69 8.30
CA MET A 105 27.65 7.13 8.91
C MET A 105 27.91 5.70 9.35
N GLU A 106 27.38 5.37 10.54
CA GLU A 106 27.27 3.99 11.02
C GLU A 106 25.79 3.65 11.20
N TYR A 107 25.34 2.57 10.58
CA TYR A 107 24.00 2.07 10.73
C TYR A 107 23.97 0.91 11.70
N ASP A 108 22.89 0.84 12.49
CA ASP A 108 22.63 -0.28 13.40
C ASP A 108 21.93 -1.43 12.68
N LEU A 109 21.13 -1.14 11.65
CA LEU A 109 20.39 -2.14 10.89
C LEU A 109 19.97 -1.62 9.50
N ILE A 110 19.62 -2.56 8.62
CA ILE A 110 19.03 -2.31 7.31
C ILE A 110 17.58 -2.79 7.32
N HIS A 111 16.65 -1.97 6.79
CA HIS A 111 15.27 -2.38 6.52
C HIS A 111 14.94 -2.14 5.04
N SER A 112 14.87 -3.21 4.26
CA SER A 112 14.58 -3.13 2.84
C SER A 112 13.10 -3.38 2.52
N HIS A 113 12.63 -2.69 1.47
CA HIS A 113 11.26 -2.78 0.97
C HIS A 113 11.27 -3.24 -0.47
N TYR A 114 10.63 -4.40 -0.73
CA TYR A 114 10.58 -5.05 -2.02
C TYR A 114 11.87 -5.80 -2.39
N TRP A 115 11.79 -6.75 -3.34
CA TRP A 115 12.88 -7.66 -3.68
C TRP A 115 14.16 -6.98 -4.19
N LEU A 116 14.03 -5.95 -5.06
CA LEU A 116 15.20 -5.19 -5.56
C LEU A 116 15.96 -4.50 -4.42
N SER A 117 15.24 -3.95 -3.47
CA SER A 117 15.84 -3.38 -2.26
C SER A 117 16.42 -4.47 -1.35
N GLY A 118 15.79 -5.65 -1.34
CA GLY A 118 16.28 -6.83 -0.62
C GLY A 118 17.64 -7.27 -1.11
N LEU A 119 17.87 -7.30 -2.43
CA LEU A 119 19.17 -7.66 -3.02
C LEU A 119 20.27 -6.65 -2.67
N VAL A 120 19.97 -5.35 -2.72
CA VAL A 120 20.91 -4.31 -2.24
C VAL A 120 21.17 -4.49 -0.75
N GLY A 121 20.12 -4.72 0.05
CA GLY A 121 20.21 -4.95 1.49
C GLY A 121 21.08 -6.16 1.85
N GLN A 122 20.99 -7.26 1.10
CA GLN A 122 21.82 -8.46 1.26
C GLN A 122 23.31 -8.14 1.09
N GLN A 123 23.67 -7.37 0.05
CA GLN A 123 25.08 -7.00 -0.18
C GLN A 123 25.60 -6.04 0.89
N LEU A 124 24.77 -5.06 1.29
CA LEU A 124 25.12 -4.10 2.34
C LEU A 124 25.21 -4.77 3.73
N GLN A 125 24.34 -5.74 4.04
CA GLN A 125 24.41 -6.56 5.25
C GLN A 125 25.79 -7.22 5.39
N ALA A 126 26.28 -7.84 4.31
CA ALA A 126 27.58 -8.48 4.29
C ALA A 126 28.74 -7.49 4.48
N SER A 127 28.63 -6.29 3.88
CA SER A 127 29.66 -5.25 3.93
C SER A 127 29.69 -4.49 5.26
N TRP A 128 28.52 -4.20 5.82
CA TRP A 128 28.38 -3.37 7.04
C TRP A 128 28.34 -4.20 8.32
N HIS A 129 28.16 -5.51 8.21
CA HIS A 129 28.02 -6.45 9.34
C HIS A 129 26.89 -6.08 10.30
N VAL A 130 25.76 -5.63 9.75
CA VAL A 130 24.56 -5.25 10.49
C VAL A 130 23.37 -6.12 10.10
N PRO A 131 22.37 -6.34 10.99
CA PRO A 131 21.22 -7.15 10.67
C PRO A 131 20.35 -6.50 9.57
N HIS A 132 19.69 -7.35 8.77
CA HIS A 132 18.82 -6.99 7.67
C HIS A 132 17.40 -7.51 7.90
N ALA A 133 16.45 -6.59 8.01
CA ALA A 133 15.01 -6.87 7.96
C ALA A 133 14.47 -6.59 6.55
N VAL A 134 13.51 -7.37 6.09
CA VAL A 134 12.87 -7.17 4.78
C VAL A 134 11.34 -7.21 4.89
N MET A 135 10.67 -6.34 4.13
CA MET A 135 9.24 -6.40 3.84
C MET A 135 9.03 -6.42 2.33
N PHE A 136 8.45 -7.51 1.81
CA PHE A 136 8.32 -7.68 0.36
C PHE A 136 7.21 -6.82 -0.26
N HIS A 137 6.18 -6.45 0.48
CA HIS A 137 4.96 -5.77 0.05
C HIS A 137 4.12 -6.54 -0.97
N THR A 138 4.74 -7.24 -1.90
CA THR A 138 4.12 -8.21 -2.82
C THR A 138 5.15 -9.28 -3.17
N LEU A 139 4.70 -10.49 -3.45
CA LEU A 139 5.54 -11.64 -3.79
C LEU A 139 5.17 -12.18 -5.15
N GLY A 140 6.19 -12.45 -6.00
CA GLY A 140 6.05 -12.90 -7.38
C GLY A 140 5.31 -14.23 -7.48
N ALA A 141 5.72 -15.23 -6.73
CA ALA A 141 5.09 -16.56 -6.73
C ALA A 141 3.61 -16.51 -6.34
N ILE A 142 3.23 -15.62 -5.42
CA ILE A 142 1.81 -15.45 -5.02
C ILE A 142 1.02 -14.82 -6.17
N LYS A 143 1.53 -13.76 -6.80
CA LYS A 143 0.87 -13.12 -7.95
C LYS A 143 0.65 -14.10 -9.09
N ASN A 144 1.68 -14.92 -9.40
CA ASN A 144 1.57 -15.96 -10.43
C ASN A 144 0.53 -17.02 -10.07
N SER A 145 0.39 -17.37 -8.78
CA SER A 145 -0.59 -18.35 -8.34
C SER A 145 -2.06 -17.88 -8.48
N ILE A 146 -2.28 -16.57 -8.59
CA ILE A 146 -3.61 -16.00 -8.81
C ILE A 146 -4.04 -16.11 -10.28
N GLY A 147 -3.08 -16.07 -11.21
CA GLY A 147 -3.32 -16.24 -12.65
C GLY A 147 -4.07 -15.07 -13.31
N ILE A 148 -3.98 -13.86 -12.74
CA ILE A 148 -4.61 -12.65 -13.27
C ILE A 148 -3.54 -11.59 -13.54
N GLY A 149 -3.57 -11.04 -14.76
CA GLY A 149 -2.56 -10.12 -15.26
C GLY A 149 -1.35 -10.85 -15.82
N GLU A 150 -0.24 -10.14 -15.98
CA GLU A 150 1.01 -10.70 -16.46
C GLU A 150 1.73 -11.48 -15.37
N ASN A 151 2.37 -12.58 -15.74
CA ASN A 151 3.19 -13.36 -14.83
C ASN A 151 4.44 -12.56 -14.43
N GLU A 152 4.78 -12.61 -13.17
CA GLU A 152 6.07 -12.12 -12.70
C GLU A 152 7.20 -13.06 -13.17
N PRO A 153 8.33 -12.52 -13.62
CA PRO A 153 9.42 -13.32 -14.17
C PRO A 153 10.10 -14.21 -13.11
N GLU A 154 10.67 -15.32 -13.55
CA GLU A 154 11.39 -16.26 -12.70
C GLU A 154 12.56 -15.59 -11.96
N LEU A 155 13.29 -14.69 -12.62
CA LEU A 155 14.34 -13.85 -12.02
C LEU A 155 13.86 -13.19 -10.72
N ARG A 156 12.62 -12.67 -10.68
CA ARG A 156 12.07 -12.06 -9.48
C ARG A 156 11.86 -13.09 -8.37
N ILE A 157 11.32 -14.26 -8.70
CA ILE A 157 11.00 -15.32 -7.74
C ILE A 157 12.30 -15.88 -7.13
N GLU A 158 13.32 -16.12 -7.97
CA GLU A 158 14.65 -16.54 -7.53
C GLU A 158 15.32 -15.49 -6.64
N SER A 159 15.25 -14.21 -7.03
CA SER A 159 15.78 -13.11 -6.22
C SER A 159 15.05 -12.95 -4.88
N GLU A 160 13.74 -13.15 -4.85
CA GLU A 160 12.97 -13.18 -3.59
C GLU A 160 13.43 -14.34 -2.70
N GLN A 161 13.73 -15.53 -3.28
CA GLN A 161 14.27 -16.65 -2.55
C GLN A 161 15.65 -16.34 -1.93
N GLU A 162 16.57 -15.75 -2.70
CA GLU A 162 17.89 -15.35 -2.19
C GLU A 162 17.77 -14.39 -0.99
N VAL A 163 16.86 -13.42 -1.08
CA VAL A 163 16.61 -12.47 0.00
C VAL A 163 15.98 -13.16 1.22
N VAL A 164 15.03 -14.08 1.00
CA VAL A 164 14.43 -14.89 2.08
C VAL A 164 15.50 -15.68 2.81
N ASP A 165 16.44 -16.28 2.11
CA ASP A 165 17.47 -17.11 2.70
C ASP A 165 18.49 -16.28 3.51
N SER A 166 18.89 -15.12 3.00
CA SER A 166 19.98 -14.31 3.54
C SER A 166 19.57 -13.32 4.64
N CYS A 167 18.36 -12.73 4.59
CA CYS A 167 17.94 -11.73 5.58
C CYS A 167 17.80 -12.32 6.99
N ASN A 168 17.88 -11.49 8.04
CA ASN A 168 17.70 -11.91 9.42
C ASN A 168 16.24 -11.95 9.86
N ARG A 169 15.39 -11.10 9.28
CA ARG A 169 13.98 -10.98 9.66
C ARG A 169 13.13 -10.63 8.46
N ILE A 170 11.95 -11.22 8.38
CA ILE A 170 10.93 -10.91 7.39
C ILE A 170 9.74 -10.30 8.12
N ILE A 171 9.26 -9.14 7.64
CA ILE A 171 8.04 -8.51 8.12
C ILE A 171 6.93 -8.84 7.13
N ALA A 172 5.98 -9.66 7.55
CA ALA A 172 4.76 -9.95 6.79
C ALA A 172 3.61 -9.07 7.32
N SER A 173 2.82 -8.51 6.42
CA SER A 173 1.71 -7.63 6.80
C SER A 173 0.49 -8.39 7.34
N THR A 174 0.36 -9.68 6.99
CA THR A 174 -0.78 -10.52 7.37
C THR A 174 -0.35 -11.95 7.71
N ALA A 175 -1.22 -12.65 8.45
CA ALA A 175 -1.03 -14.09 8.71
C ALA A 175 -1.03 -14.92 7.41
N LYS A 176 -1.83 -14.50 6.41
CA LYS A 176 -1.88 -15.14 5.11
C LYS A 176 -0.56 -14.98 4.37
N GLU A 177 -0.01 -13.75 4.32
CA GLU A 177 1.29 -13.49 3.70
C GLU A 177 2.41 -14.31 4.37
N ARG A 178 2.41 -14.42 5.72
CA ARG A 178 3.34 -15.31 6.43
C ARG A 178 3.22 -16.76 5.97
N GLN A 179 2.00 -17.29 5.85
CA GLN A 179 1.77 -18.65 5.36
C GLN A 179 2.26 -18.83 3.93
N ASP A 180 2.02 -17.83 3.08
CA ASP A 180 2.45 -17.85 1.68
C ASP A 180 3.98 -17.79 1.55
N ILE A 181 4.67 -16.99 2.36
CA ILE A 181 6.14 -16.95 2.41
C ILE A 181 6.70 -18.32 2.84
N ILE A 182 6.11 -18.97 3.84
CA ILE A 182 6.51 -20.33 4.24
C ILE A 182 6.27 -21.33 3.11
N LYS A 183 5.09 -21.27 2.47
CA LYS A 183 4.69 -22.22 1.44
C LYS A 183 5.52 -22.13 0.17
N TYR A 184 5.76 -20.91 -0.33
CA TYR A 184 6.37 -20.68 -1.64
C TYR A 184 7.89 -20.51 -1.59
N TYR A 185 8.42 -20.05 -0.45
CA TYR A 185 9.85 -19.74 -0.28
C TYR A 185 10.52 -20.54 0.86
N GLY A 186 9.79 -21.42 1.54
CA GLY A 186 10.37 -22.30 2.57
C GLY A 186 10.95 -21.56 3.80
N ALA A 187 10.59 -20.31 4.02
CA ALA A 187 11.15 -19.51 5.11
C ALA A 187 10.83 -20.12 6.49
N PRO A 188 11.80 -20.18 7.43
CA PRO A 188 11.56 -20.61 8.79
C PRO A 188 10.48 -19.76 9.46
N PRO A 189 9.48 -20.37 10.13
CA PRO A 189 8.37 -19.64 10.74
C PRO A 189 8.76 -18.59 11.79
N ASP A 190 9.85 -18.82 12.51
CA ASP A 190 10.42 -17.93 13.52
C ASP A 190 11.14 -16.71 12.93
N LYS A 191 11.56 -16.79 11.66
CA LYS A 191 12.14 -15.69 10.89
C LYS A 191 11.10 -14.63 10.50
N ILE A 192 9.78 -14.93 10.55
CA ILE A 192 8.72 -14.07 10.05
C ILE A 192 7.91 -13.46 11.18
N ALA A 193 7.93 -12.13 11.30
CA ALA A 193 7.03 -11.37 12.17
C ALA A 193 5.80 -10.91 11.41
N ILE A 194 4.62 -10.93 12.04
CA ILE A 194 3.39 -10.38 11.47
C ILE A 194 3.16 -9.00 12.06
N ILE A 195 3.34 -7.96 11.23
CA ILE A 195 3.11 -6.56 11.61
C ILE A 195 2.26 -5.91 10.52
N PRO A 196 1.03 -5.50 10.83
CA PRO A 196 0.14 -4.91 9.84
C PRO A 196 0.64 -3.56 9.32
N CYS A 197 0.07 -3.11 8.19
CA CYS A 197 0.25 -1.73 7.75
C CYS A 197 -0.52 -0.77 8.65
N GLY A 198 -0.14 0.51 8.61
CA GLY A 198 -0.76 1.57 9.40
C GLY A 198 -1.64 2.50 8.58
N VAL A 199 -2.36 3.35 9.29
CA VAL A 199 -3.12 4.48 8.76
C VAL A 199 -2.79 5.76 9.54
N ASN A 200 -2.72 6.88 8.83
CA ASN A 200 -2.50 8.20 9.43
C ASN A 200 -3.85 8.77 9.90
N LEU A 201 -4.13 8.63 11.20
CA LEU A 201 -5.40 9.05 11.81
C LEU A 201 -5.53 10.58 11.95
N ASP A 202 -4.45 11.35 11.78
CA ASP A 202 -4.50 12.80 11.75
C ASP A 202 -4.96 13.31 10.38
N LEU A 203 -4.54 12.61 9.32
CA LEU A 203 -4.95 12.88 7.96
C LEU A 203 -6.32 12.28 7.65
N PHE A 204 -6.48 10.97 7.85
CA PHE A 204 -7.73 10.24 7.59
C PHE A 204 -8.65 10.36 8.80
N LYS A 205 -9.54 11.33 8.72
CA LYS A 205 -10.58 11.60 9.73
C LYS A 205 -11.86 12.01 9.03
N PRO A 206 -13.01 11.78 9.67
CA PRO A 206 -14.30 12.16 9.09
C PRO A 206 -14.37 13.66 8.79
N ILE A 207 -14.84 13.97 7.60
CA ILE A 207 -15.33 15.29 7.21
C ILE A 207 -16.86 15.20 7.17
N ASP A 208 -17.55 16.28 7.52
CA ASP A 208 -19.01 16.30 7.39
C ASP A 208 -19.42 15.92 5.97
N LYS A 209 -20.35 14.96 5.86
CA LYS A 209 -20.70 14.34 4.57
C LYS A 209 -21.32 15.33 3.60
N GLU A 210 -22.14 16.25 4.07
CA GLU A 210 -22.79 17.27 3.22
C GLU A 210 -21.76 18.29 2.73
N ILE A 211 -20.79 18.66 3.58
CA ILE A 211 -19.67 19.53 3.19
C ILE A 211 -18.82 18.82 2.12
N ALA A 212 -18.46 17.55 2.35
CA ALA A 212 -17.65 16.78 1.42
C ALA A 212 -18.35 16.61 0.06
N ARG A 213 -19.65 16.31 0.06
CA ARG A 213 -20.45 16.19 -1.16
C ARG A 213 -20.57 17.50 -1.91
N LYS A 214 -20.83 18.59 -1.22
CA LYS A 214 -20.90 19.93 -1.82
C LYS A 214 -19.59 20.32 -2.51
N GLU A 215 -18.46 20.03 -1.87
CA GLU A 215 -17.14 20.32 -2.44
C GLU A 215 -16.83 19.49 -3.71
N LEU A 216 -17.36 18.26 -3.77
CA LEU A 216 -17.21 17.37 -4.92
C LEU A 216 -18.33 17.55 -5.98
N GLY A 217 -19.29 18.45 -5.77
CA GLY A 217 -20.42 18.66 -6.68
C GLY A 217 -21.38 17.47 -6.77
N LEU A 218 -21.51 16.70 -5.69
CA LEU A 218 -22.35 15.50 -5.64
C LEU A 218 -23.75 15.81 -5.10
N ASP A 219 -24.75 15.27 -5.80
CA ASP A 219 -26.15 15.31 -5.36
C ASP A 219 -26.45 14.32 -4.23
N HIS A 220 -27.74 14.15 -3.90
CA HIS A 220 -28.22 13.25 -2.84
C HIS A 220 -28.20 11.75 -3.18
N GLN A 221 -27.72 11.36 -4.38
CA GLN A 221 -27.64 9.94 -4.77
C GLN A 221 -26.60 9.18 -3.92
N LYS A 222 -26.79 7.85 -3.79
CA LYS A 222 -25.82 6.98 -3.13
C LYS A 222 -24.53 6.91 -3.92
N VAL A 223 -23.40 6.86 -3.22
CA VAL A 223 -22.06 6.85 -3.82
C VAL A 223 -21.29 5.62 -3.36
N VAL A 224 -20.88 4.81 -4.31
CA VAL A 224 -19.88 3.75 -4.14
C VAL A 224 -18.54 4.31 -4.61
N LEU A 225 -17.53 4.24 -3.76
CA LEU A 225 -16.19 4.73 -4.04
C LEU A 225 -15.24 3.56 -4.28
N PHE A 226 -14.43 3.65 -5.31
CA PHE A 226 -13.24 2.83 -5.49
C PHE A 226 -12.00 3.73 -5.41
N VAL A 227 -10.98 3.30 -4.65
CA VAL A 227 -9.68 3.99 -4.58
C VAL A 227 -8.59 2.96 -4.85
N GLY A 228 -7.74 3.22 -5.84
CA GLY A 228 -6.63 2.33 -6.16
C GLY A 228 -6.07 2.47 -7.56
N ARG A 229 -5.02 1.70 -7.85
CA ARG A 229 -4.47 1.60 -9.21
C ARG A 229 -5.48 0.93 -10.13
N ILE A 230 -5.53 1.38 -11.39
CA ILE A 230 -6.40 0.78 -12.40
C ILE A 230 -5.66 -0.39 -13.07
N GLU A 231 -5.68 -1.54 -12.41
CA GLU A 231 -5.03 -2.77 -12.85
C GLU A 231 -5.96 -4.00 -12.66
N PRO A 232 -5.77 -5.10 -13.43
CA PRO A 232 -6.68 -6.26 -13.41
C PRO A 232 -6.88 -6.84 -12.03
N LEU A 233 -5.83 -6.93 -11.21
CA LEU A 233 -5.90 -7.49 -9.84
C LEU A 233 -6.83 -6.71 -8.90
N LYS A 234 -7.24 -5.49 -9.26
CA LYS A 234 -8.15 -4.66 -8.45
C LYS A 234 -9.64 -4.92 -8.72
N GLY A 235 -9.98 -5.68 -9.76
CA GLY A 235 -11.32 -6.20 -10.01
C GLY A 235 -12.36 -5.14 -10.38
N LEU A 236 -11.96 -4.04 -11.03
CA LEU A 236 -12.89 -2.98 -11.44
C LEU A 236 -13.96 -3.47 -12.42
N GLU A 237 -13.64 -4.42 -13.31
CA GLU A 237 -14.60 -5.02 -14.22
C GLU A 237 -15.73 -5.73 -13.46
N GLN A 238 -15.37 -6.48 -12.41
CA GLN A 238 -16.33 -7.17 -11.57
C GLN A 238 -17.25 -6.18 -10.83
N LEU A 239 -16.69 -5.04 -10.42
CA LEU A 239 -17.45 -3.97 -9.77
C LEU A 239 -18.42 -3.30 -10.74
N LEU A 240 -18.01 -3.01 -11.98
CA LEU A 240 -18.90 -2.46 -13.01
C LEU A 240 -20.07 -3.39 -13.28
N VAL A 241 -19.81 -4.69 -13.50
CA VAL A 241 -20.88 -5.69 -13.69
C VAL A 241 -21.74 -5.81 -12.43
N ALA A 242 -21.17 -5.74 -11.22
CA ALA A 242 -21.96 -5.77 -9.99
C ALA A 242 -22.93 -4.57 -9.91
N LEU A 243 -22.49 -3.38 -10.30
CA LEU A 243 -23.32 -2.17 -10.28
C LEU A 243 -24.44 -2.21 -11.32
N SER A 244 -24.25 -2.86 -12.48
CA SER A 244 -25.33 -3.07 -13.45
C SER A 244 -26.47 -3.94 -12.92
N HIS A 245 -26.19 -4.80 -11.92
CA HIS A 245 -27.22 -5.59 -11.24
C HIS A 245 -27.94 -4.86 -10.11
N ILE A 246 -27.51 -3.63 -9.76
CA ILE A 246 -28.17 -2.84 -8.72
C ILE A 246 -29.16 -1.88 -9.40
N GLU A 247 -30.44 -2.28 -9.36
CA GLU A 247 -31.55 -1.54 -9.91
C GLU A 247 -32.24 -0.68 -8.84
N GLY A 248 -33.11 0.23 -9.26
CA GLY A 248 -33.93 1.08 -8.39
C GLY A 248 -34.19 2.44 -9.01
N GLU A 249 -35.06 3.25 -8.38
CA GLU A 249 -35.36 4.60 -8.85
C GLU A 249 -34.13 5.53 -8.89
N LYS A 250 -33.18 5.32 -7.94
CA LYS A 250 -31.92 6.07 -7.84
C LYS A 250 -30.77 5.11 -7.59
N PRO A 251 -30.26 4.43 -8.63
CA PRO A 251 -29.12 3.55 -8.50
C PRO A 251 -27.84 4.33 -8.08
N PRO A 252 -26.88 3.67 -7.42
CA PRO A 252 -25.69 4.37 -6.92
C PRO A 252 -24.77 4.86 -8.03
N LEU A 253 -24.10 5.98 -7.78
CA LEU A 253 -22.96 6.48 -8.54
C LEU A 253 -21.71 5.70 -8.14
N LEU A 254 -20.87 5.30 -9.10
CA LEU A 254 -19.52 4.81 -8.86
C LEU A 254 -18.52 5.94 -9.12
N MET A 255 -17.75 6.30 -8.09
CA MET A 255 -16.57 7.15 -8.25
C MET A 255 -15.31 6.29 -8.22
N ILE A 256 -14.48 6.42 -9.25
CA ILE A 256 -13.20 5.71 -9.39
C ILE A 256 -12.07 6.71 -9.23
N VAL A 257 -11.34 6.62 -8.11
CA VAL A 257 -10.18 7.46 -7.82
C VAL A 257 -8.91 6.63 -8.02
N GLY A 258 -8.05 7.11 -8.89
CA GLY A 258 -6.79 6.46 -9.27
C GLY A 258 -6.59 6.42 -10.77
N GLY A 259 -5.48 5.80 -11.16
CA GLY A 259 -5.02 5.82 -12.54
C GLY A 259 -4.11 6.99 -12.85
N ASP A 260 -3.29 6.81 -13.86
CA ASP A 260 -2.28 7.73 -14.35
C ASP A 260 -2.26 7.72 -15.88
N GLU A 261 -1.28 8.41 -16.47
CA GLU A 261 -1.10 8.46 -17.92
C GLU A 261 -0.89 7.08 -18.57
N TYR A 262 -0.32 6.11 -17.84
CA TYR A 262 -0.06 4.74 -18.32
C TYR A 262 -1.31 3.87 -18.26
N SER A 263 -2.28 4.23 -17.46
CA SER A 263 -3.53 3.48 -17.30
C SER A 263 -4.65 3.93 -18.26
N GLN A 264 -4.42 4.92 -19.14
CA GLN A 264 -5.45 5.49 -20.04
C GLN A 264 -6.14 4.44 -20.92
N GLY A 265 -5.36 3.52 -21.54
CA GLY A 265 -5.94 2.44 -22.33
C GLY A 265 -6.88 1.54 -21.52
N ARG A 266 -6.53 1.27 -20.26
CA ARG A 266 -7.36 0.50 -19.35
C ARG A 266 -8.62 1.26 -18.94
N VAL A 267 -8.49 2.57 -18.68
CA VAL A 267 -9.64 3.46 -18.40
C VAL A 267 -10.62 3.43 -19.56
N GLN A 268 -10.15 3.55 -20.81
CA GLN A 268 -10.99 3.46 -22.00
C GLN A 268 -11.73 2.12 -22.09
N THR A 269 -11.04 1.01 -21.84
CA THR A 269 -11.67 -0.32 -21.80
C THR A 269 -12.79 -0.39 -20.76
N LEU A 270 -12.57 0.15 -19.56
CA LEU A 270 -13.58 0.17 -18.50
C LEU A 270 -14.74 1.12 -18.82
N GLN A 271 -14.49 2.23 -19.51
CA GLN A 271 -15.55 3.14 -20.00
C GLN A 271 -16.42 2.44 -21.04
N CYS A 272 -15.82 1.77 -22.05
CA CYS A 272 -16.58 0.98 -23.02
C CYS A 272 -17.42 -0.11 -22.32
N LEU A 273 -16.87 -0.82 -21.36
CA LEU A 273 -17.62 -1.80 -20.57
C LEU A 273 -18.80 -1.16 -19.82
N ALA A 274 -18.62 0.03 -19.23
CA ALA A 274 -19.71 0.74 -18.55
C ALA A 274 -20.82 1.13 -19.52
N GLU A 275 -20.50 1.55 -20.75
CA GLU A 275 -21.48 1.84 -21.80
C GLU A 275 -22.21 0.56 -22.25
N GLU A 276 -21.51 -0.54 -22.49
CA GLU A 276 -22.10 -1.84 -22.84
C GLU A 276 -23.07 -2.35 -21.75
N LEU A 277 -22.76 -2.08 -20.49
CA LEU A 277 -23.60 -2.41 -19.34
C LEU A 277 -24.72 -1.40 -19.08
N HIS A 278 -24.86 -0.36 -19.89
CA HIS A 278 -25.82 0.74 -19.74
C HIS A 278 -25.76 1.45 -18.39
N ILE A 279 -24.54 1.63 -17.86
CA ILE A 279 -24.25 2.34 -16.61
C ILE A 279 -23.24 3.49 -16.78
N GLY A 280 -22.92 3.89 -18.01
CA GLY A 280 -21.91 4.92 -18.29
C GLY A 280 -22.20 6.26 -17.60
N ASP A 281 -23.46 6.64 -17.49
CA ASP A 281 -23.95 7.85 -16.80
C ASP A 281 -23.78 7.80 -15.27
N ARG A 282 -23.53 6.61 -14.71
CA ARG A 282 -23.35 6.36 -13.26
C ARG A 282 -21.89 6.04 -12.86
N VAL A 283 -20.93 6.19 -13.78
CA VAL A 283 -19.51 5.90 -13.53
C VAL A 283 -18.67 7.13 -13.82
N VAL A 284 -17.95 7.60 -12.81
CA VAL A 284 -17.08 8.77 -12.92
C VAL A 284 -15.64 8.40 -12.61
N PHE A 285 -14.75 8.60 -13.59
CA PHE A 285 -13.32 8.42 -13.44
C PHE A 285 -12.69 9.77 -13.03
N ILE A 286 -12.17 9.84 -11.81
CA ILE A 286 -11.59 11.06 -11.21
C ILE A 286 -10.11 11.23 -11.60
N GLY A 287 -9.42 10.11 -11.85
CA GLY A 287 -7.98 10.11 -12.02
C GLY A 287 -7.22 10.09 -10.69
N SER A 288 -5.91 10.37 -10.76
CA SER A 288 -5.03 10.40 -9.59
C SER A 288 -5.33 11.60 -8.70
N VAL A 289 -5.39 11.38 -7.40
CA VAL A 289 -5.69 12.40 -6.38
C VAL A 289 -4.58 12.40 -5.33
N ALA A 290 -4.16 13.58 -4.89
CA ALA A 290 -3.21 13.70 -3.78
C ALA A 290 -3.78 13.07 -2.51
N GLN A 291 -2.93 12.42 -1.72
CA GLN A 291 -3.33 11.67 -0.52
C GLN A 291 -4.10 12.55 0.48
N GLU A 292 -3.73 13.83 0.57
CA GLU A 292 -4.34 14.83 1.45
C GLU A 292 -5.80 15.14 1.08
N ARG A 293 -6.21 14.86 -0.15
CA ARG A 293 -7.59 15.05 -0.62
C ARG A 293 -8.45 13.78 -0.50
N LEU A 294 -7.86 12.61 -0.32
CA LEU A 294 -8.61 11.35 -0.21
C LEU A 294 -9.65 11.34 0.92
N PRO A 295 -9.42 11.95 2.11
CA PRO A 295 -10.45 12.03 3.15
C PRO A 295 -11.77 12.64 2.69
N LEU A 296 -11.73 13.58 1.74
CA LEU A 296 -12.92 14.20 1.16
C LEU A 296 -13.75 13.17 0.39
N PHE A 297 -13.12 12.36 -0.45
CA PHE A 297 -13.76 11.31 -1.24
C PHE A 297 -14.33 10.20 -0.36
N TYR A 298 -13.55 9.74 0.63
CA TYR A 298 -14.03 8.75 1.59
C TYR A 298 -15.26 9.27 2.34
N SER A 299 -15.20 10.50 2.88
CA SER A 299 -16.30 11.07 3.68
C SER A 299 -17.55 11.35 2.86
N ALA A 300 -17.43 11.65 1.56
CA ALA A 300 -18.57 11.87 0.65
C ALA A 300 -19.28 10.56 0.28
N ALA A 301 -18.58 9.43 0.28
CA ALA A 301 -19.10 8.14 -0.12
C ALA A 301 -20.05 7.51 0.91
N ASP A 302 -20.92 6.61 0.45
CA ASP A 302 -21.73 5.75 1.31
C ASP A 302 -21.02 4.44 1.61
N ILE A 303 -20.21 3.96 0.66
CA ILE A 303 -19.45 2.70 0.73
C ILE A 303 -18.15 2.89 -0.03
N CYS A 304 -17.06 2.29 0.47
CA CYS A 304 -15.86 2.06 -0.31
C CYS A 304 -15.80 0.59 -0.73
N ALA A 305 -15.70 0.32 -2.03
CA ALA A 305 -15.64 -1.02 -2.59
C ALA A 305 -14.19 -1.44 -2.86
N ILE A 306 -13.82 -2.66 -2.43
CA ILE A 306 -12.50 -3.27 -2.61
C ILE A 306 -12.70 -4.66 -3.24
N PRO A 307 -13.00 -4.72 -4.57
CA PRO A 307 -13.34 -5.96 -5.27
C PRO A 307 -12.10 -6.74 -5.73
N SER A 308 -10.97 -6.54 -5.06
CA SER A 308 -9.67 -7.03 -5.49
C SER A 308 -9.58 -8.56 -5.51
N TYR A 309 -8.86 -9.11 -6.47
CA TYR A 309 -8.43 -10.52 -6.47
C TYR A 309 -7.24 -10.75 -5.54
N TYR A 310 -6.45 -9.70 -5.32
CA TYR A 310 -5.30 -9.73 -4.43
C TYR A 310 -5.06 -8.36 -3.78
N GLU A 311 -4.80 -8.41 -2.50
CA GLU A 311 -4.23 -7.32 -1.69
C GLU A 311 -3.14 -7.91 -0.80
N SER A 312 -2.02 -7.23 -0.69
CA SER A 312 -1.02 -7.61 0.32
C SER A 312 -1.54 -7.30 1.73
N PHE A 313 -2.17 -6.15 1.91
CA PHE A 313 -2.79 -5.74 3.17
C PHE A 313 -4.17 -5.11 2.99
N GLY A 314 -4.27 -4.04 2.16
CA GLY A 314 -5.49 -3.27 1.93
C GLY A 314 -5.57 -1.98 2.75
N MET A 315 -4.60 -1.09 2.59
CA MET A 315 -4.55 0.21 3.29
C MET A 315 -5.79 1.07 3.02
N VAL A 316 -6.37 1.00 1.82
CA VAL A 316 -7.61 1.67 1.44
C VAL A 316 -8.76 1.36 2.41
N ALA A 317 -8.82 0.13 2.93
CA ALA A 317 -9.81 -0.23 3.95
C ALA A 317 -9.63 0.55 5.24
N LEU A 318 -8.39 0.68 5.72
CA LEU A 318 -8.10 1.45 6.92
C LEU A 318 -8.40 2.95 6.74
N GLU A 319 -8.03 3.50 5.59
CA GLU A 319 -8.28 4.90 5.23
C GLU A 319 -9.78 5.22 5.19
N SER A 320 -10.56 4.36 4.52
CA SER A 320 -12.02 4.48 4.44
C SER A 320 -12.68 4.45 5.82
N LEU A 321 -12.33 3.45 6.63
CA LEU A 321 -12.88 3.29 7.99
C LEU A 321 -12.44 4.41 8.94
N ALA A 322 -11.21 4.91 8.81
CA ALA A 322 -10.74 6.06 9.58
C ALA A 322 -11.52 7.34 9.24
N CYS A 323 -11.99 7.48 8.00
CA CYS A 323 -12.90 8.55 7.57
C CYS A 323 -14.39 8.26 7.90
N GLY A 324 -14.69 7.11 8.51
CA GLY A 324 -16.05 6.73 8.92
C GLY A 324 -16.88 6.02 7.86
N THR A 325 -16.31 5.72 6.68
CA THR A 325 -17.02 5.10 5.56
C THR A 325 -16.87 3.59 5.60
N PRO A 326 -17.98 2.83 5.62
CA PRO A 326 -17.94 1.37 5.64
C PRO A 326 -17.42 0.80 4.32
N ILE A 327 -16.94 -0.44 4.35
CA ILE A 327 -16.38 -1.09 3.17
C ILE A 327 -17.16 -2.33 2.74
N VAL A 328 -17.16 -2.59 1.44
CA VAL A 328 -17.47 -3.90 0.86
C VAL A 328 -16.21 -4.44 0.23
N ALA A 329 -15.71 -5.56 0.70
CA ALA A 329 -14.44 -6.11 0.25
C ALA A 329 -14.53 -7.62 -0.01
N THR A 330 -13.71 -8.11 -0.93
CA THR A 330 -13.41 -9.54 -1.05
C THR A 330 -12.48 -10.00 0.07
N ASP A 331 -12.40 -11.31 0.33
CA ASP A 331 -11.57 -11.89 1.39
C ASP A 331 -10.08 -11.95 0.98
N VAL A 332 -9.45 -10.79 0.85
CA VAL A 332 -8.06 -10.61 0.46
C VAL A 332 -7.30 -9.77 1.49
N GLY A 333 -5.99 -9.92 1.54
CA GLY A 333 -5.15 -9.17 2.47
C GLY A 333 -5.56 -9.36 3.93
N ASN A 334 -5.87 -8.27 4.61
CA ASN A 334 -6.30 -8.27 6.02
C ASN A 334 -7.82 -8.05 6.21
N MET A 335 -8.64 -8.17 5.13
CA MET A 335 -10.05 -7.77 5.15
C MET A 335 -10.86 -8.54 6.19
N ARG A 336 -10.64 -9.85 6.33
CA ARG A 336 -11.32 -10.67 7.34
C ARG A 336 -11.06 -10.18 8.77
N ARG A 337 -9.86 -9.71 9.07
CA ARG A 337 -9.53 -9.14 10.38
C ARG A 337 -10.12 -7.75 10.57
N ILE A 338 -10.07 -6.92 9.53
CA ILE A 338 -10.61 -5.55 9.56
C ILE A 338 -12.15 -5.59 9.72
N LEU A 339 -12.82 -6.50 9.02
CA LEU A 339 -14.29 -6.65 9.02
C LEU A 339 -14.84 -7.55 10.14
N ARG A 340 -14.14 -7.67 11.27
CA ARG A 340 -14.61 -8.48 12.42
C ARG A 340 -15.94 -8.01 13.00
N GLN A 341 -16.23 -6.72 12.92
CA GLN A 341 -17.45 -6.09 13.42
C GLN A 341 -18.31 -5.69 12.23
N SER A 342 -19.63 -5.89 12.33
CA SER A 342 -20.59 -5.60 11.28
C SER A 342 -20.64 -4.13 10.87
N GLU A 343 -20.31 -3.25 11.80
CA GLU A 343 -20.25 -1.81 11.61
C GLU A 343 -19.13 -1.38 10.65
N MET A 344 -18.07 -2.19 10.50
CA MET A 344 -16.95 -1.92 9.58
C MET A 344 -17.35 -2.10 8.12
N GLY A 345 -18.33 -2.96 7.83
CA GLY A 345 -18.75 -3.24 6.46
C GLY A 345 -19.18 -4.69 6.23
N ARG A 346 -19.00 -5.16 4.98
CA ARG A 346 -19.38 -6.51 4.57
C ARG A 346 -18.26 -7.19 3.79
N LEU A 347 -18.05 -8.46 4.11
CA LEU A 347 -17.14 -9.30 3.35
C LEU A 347 -17.94 -10.03 2.26
N ALA A 348 -17.58 -9.84 0.99
CA ALA A 348 -18.11 -10.63 -0.11
C ALA A 348 -17.42 -12.01 -0.12
N LYS A 349 -18.18 -13.04 -0.45
CA LYS A 349 -17.67 -14.42 -0.49
C LYS A 349 -16.53 -14.59 -1.48
N ASP A 350 -16.66 -13.90 -2.61
CA ASP A 350 -15.69 -13.78 -3.70
C ASP A 350 -15.96 -12.46 -4.43
N ASN A 351 -15.21 -12.16 -5.48
CA ASN A 351 -15.42 -10.97 -6.29
C ASN A 351 -16.35 -11.18 -7.49
N SER A 352 -17.20 -12.23 -7.48
CA SER A 352 -18.25 -12.35 -8.48
C SER A 352 -19.20 -11.15 -8.41
N PRO A 353 -19.69 -10.66 -9.57
CA PRO A 353 -20.59 -9.51 -9.62
C PRO A 353 -21.83 -9.66 -8.74
N HIS A 354 -22.41 -10.86 -8.69
CA HIS A 354 -23.59 -11.14 -7.87
C HIS A 354 -23.31 -10.97 -6.36
N ASN A 355 -22.18 -11.53 -5.87
CA ASN A 355 -21.82 -11.43 -4.46
C ASN A 355 -21.47 -9.98 -4.08
N LEU A 356 -20.78 -9.26 -4.96
CA LEU A 356 -20.48 -7.83 -4.75
C LEU A 356 -21.76 -7.00 -4.73
N ALA A 357 -22.64 -7.15 -5.72
CA ALA A 357 -23.92 -6.43 -5.80
C ALA A 357 -24.79 -6.66 -4.57
N SER A 358 -24.90 -7.94 -4.13
CA SER A 358 -25.66 -8.30 -2.92
C SER A 358 -25.13 -7.56 -1.67
N ARG A 359 -23.81 -7.52 -1.44
CA ARG A 359 -23.22 -6.87 -0.27
C ARG A 359 -23.29 -5.35 -0.35
N ILE A 360 -23.13 -4.78 -1.55
CA ILE A 360 -23.30 -3.34 -1.77
C ILE A 360 -24.76 -2.95 -1.47
N SER A 361 -25.74 -3.65 -2.04
CA SER A 361 -27.17 -3.37 -1.84
C SER A 361 -27.58 -3.52 -0.37
N GLU A 362 -27.11 -4.59 0.31
CA GLU A 362 -27.34 -4.80 1.75
C GLU A 362 -26.90 -3.56 2.55
N LEU A 363 -25.68 -3.06 2.29
CA LEU A 363 -25.11 -1.97 3.06
C LEU A 363 -25.75 -0.60 2.70
N LEU A 364 -26.12 -0.38 1.43
CA LEU A 364 -26.81 0.83 0.99
C LEU A 364 -28.24 0.96 1.53
N CYS A 365 -28.93 -0.18 1.76
CA CYS A 365 -30.28 -0.22 2.33
C CYS A 365 -30.31 -0.19 3.86
N HIS A 366 -29.14 -0.45 4.51
CA HIS A 366 -29.08 -0.51 5.97
C HIS A 366 -29.22 0.90 6.56
N ARG A 367 -30.20 1.05 7.50
CA ARG A 367 -30.33 2.29 8.29
C ARG A 367 -29.35 2.21 9.45
N GLU A 368 -28.29 3.00 9.37
CA GLU A 368 -27.26 3.06 10.41
C GLU A 368 -27.59 4.13 11.47
N ASP A 369 -27.28 3.84 12.73
CA ASP A 369 -26.98 4.87 13.70
C ASP A 369 -25.62 5.48 13.35
N LYS A 370 -25.67 6.57 12.58
CA LYS A 370 -24.49 7.18 11.94
C LYS A 370 -23.41 7.55 12.94
N GLU A 371 -23.80 8.11 14.10
CA GLU A 371 -22.83 8.59 15.09
C GLU A 371 -22.12 7.45 15.81
N GLN A 372 -22.87 6.44 16.25
CA GLN A 372 -22.32 5.26 16.92
C GLN A 372 -21.42 4.45 15.98
N HIS A 373 -21.84 4.23 14.74
CA HIS A 373 -21.05 3.47 13.77
C HIS A 373 -19.79 4.21 13.33
N LEU A 374 -19.85 5.52 13.17
CA LEU A 374 -18.68 6.35 12.86
C LEU A 374 -17.63 6.24 13.98
N LYS A 375 -18.07 6.34 15.24
CA LYS A 375 -17.19 6.17 16.39
C LYS A 375 -16.56 4.77 16.42
N THR A 376 -17.35 3.72 16.26
CA THR A 376 -16.88 2.32 16.25
C THR A 376 -15.83 2.09 15.17
N ARG A 377 -16.08 2.58 13.94
CA ARG A 377 -15.13 2.47 12.82
C ARG A 377 -13.81 3.14 13.16
N ARG A 378 -13.85 4.38 13.62
CA ARG A 378 -12.65 5.14 13.95
C ARG A 378 -11.85 4.53 15.10
N ASP A 379 -12.55 4.13 16.20
CA ASP A 379 -11.89 3.53 17.36
C ASP A 379 -11.22 2.20 17.00
N GLY A 380 -11.83 1.42 16.11
CA GLY A 380 -11.26 0.19 15.57
C GLY A 380 -9.96 0.40 14.78
N MET A 381 -9.69 1.62 14.31
CA MET A 381 -8.46 1.92 13.57
C MET A 381 -7.28 2.29 14.46
N ASN A 382 -7.45 2.48 15.76
CA ASN A 382 -6.36 2.82 16.69
C ASN A 382 -5.27 1.74 16.74
N GLU A 383 -5.63 0.46 16.62
CA GLU A 383 -4.66 -0.63 16.55
C GLU A 383 -3.78 -0.56 15.31
N PHE A 384 -4.24 0.09 14.24
CA PHE A 384 -3.54 0.32 12.98
C PHE A 384 -2.93 1.72 12.88
N SER A 385 -2.86 2.51 13.94
CA SER A 385 -2.17 3.80 13.88
C SER A 385 -0.68 3.60 13.58
N TRP A 386 -0.08 4.47 12.79
CA TRP A 386 1.36 4.39 12.50
C TRP A 386 2.21 4.41 13.76
N ALA A 387 1.74 5.08 14.82
CA ALA A 387 2.40 5.03 16.12
C ALA A 387 2.44 3.60 16.70
N THR A 388 1.33 2.85 16.66
CA THR A 388 1.28 1.45 17.11
C THR A 388 2.17 0.55 16.24
N ILE A 389 2.11 0.73 14.91
CA ILE A 389 2.90 -0.06 13.95
C ILE A 389 4.39 0.17 14.14
N ALA A 390 4.83 1.42 14.23
CA ALA A 390 6.23 1.76 14.47
C ALA A 390 6.74 1.14 15.80
N GLY A 391 5.91 1.12 16.84
CA GLY A 391 6.24 0.43 18.08
C GLY A 391 6.43 -1.08 17.92
N SER A 392 5.65 -1.71 17.04
CA SER A 392 5.80 -3.14 16.73
C SER A 392 7.07 -3.41 15.91
N ILE A 393 7.39 -2.55 14.95
CA ILE A 393 8.62 -2.62 14.17
C ILE A 393 9.85 -2.45 15.07
N LEU A 394 9.83 -1.49 15.99
CA LEU A 394 10.94 -1.29 16.94
C LEU A 394 11.19 -2.51 17.82
N ARG A 395 10.17 -3.22 18.27
CA ARG A 395 10.36 -4.47 19.02
C ARG A 395 11.08 -5.54 18.20
N GLU A 396 10.87 -5.59 16.87
CA GLU A 396 11.63 -6.50 16.01
C GLU A 396 13.08 -6.02 15.80
N TYR A 397 13.30 -4.71 15.75
CA TYR A 397 14.66 -4.16 15.70
C TYR A 397 15.43 -4.44 17.01
N ASP A 398 14.79 -4.25 18.16
CA ASP A 398 15.38 -4.61 19.46
C ASP A 398 15.79 -6.08 19.50
N ARG A 399 14.93 -7.00 19.04
CA ARG A 399 15.25 -8.45 18.96
C ARG A 399 16.41 -8.74 18.03
N LEU A 400 16.49 -8.08 16.87
CA LEU A 400 17.59 -8.26 15.92
C LEU A 400 18.92 -7.77 16.48
N LEU A 401 18.90 -6.76 17.32
CA LEU A 401 20.07 -6.13 17.92
C LEU A 401 20.40 -6.70 19.31
N GLY A 402 19.64 -7.67 19.82
CA GLY A 402 19.89 -8.36 21.07
C GLY A 402 19.53 -7.56 22.34
N TYR A 403 18.48 -6.71 22.26
CA TYR A 403 17.96 -5.90 23.36
C TYR A 403 16.62 -6.41 23.89
#